data_d4068d04308830b98518313b22f3ba18
#
_entry.id   d4068d04308830b98518313b22f3ba18
#
_cell.length_a   1.000
_cell.length_b   1.000
_cell.length_c   1.000
_cell.angle_alpha   90.00
_cell.angle_beta   90.00
_cell.angle_gamma   90.00
#
_symmetry.space_group_name_H-M   'P 1'
#
loop_
_entity.id
_entity.type
_entity.pdbx_description
1 polymer ?
#
loop_
_entity_poly.entity_id
_entity_poly.type
_entity_poly.pdbx_seq_one_letter_code
_entity_poly.pdbx_strand_id
1 'polypeptide(L)'
;LIWFCRKVGIPYDVYAFTSEWNYKAGRFSNIEKKEGTISVSDEFSMLNLLTSNVNNASANRQMMNIWRLASSFTDHSGLCPARLYLSGTPLNEAIITLHYIIPDFKKRNGVQKINCVILTDGEAQVPSRTVMMKRSWECDYSVRNRRIGDNTILRNLKTGTVRPLSWIYSQFTKCMLTDLKETFPNTN
;
A
#
# COMPACT_ATOMS: atom_id res chain seq x y z
N LEU A 1 -21.85 -1.97 3.46
CA LEU A 1 -20.93 -2.78 4.27
C LEU A 1 -20.54 -2.09 5.57
N ILE A 2 -19.98 -0.87 5.57
CA ILE A 2 -19.51 -0.12 6.76
C ILE A 2 -20.65 0.09 7.77
N TRP A 3 -21.82 0.52 7.31
CA TRP A 3 -22.99 0.71 8.17
C TRP A 3 -23.41 -0.61 8.87
N PHE A 4 -23.36 -1.74 8.16
CA PHE A 4 -23.61 -3.06 8.72
C PHE A 4 -22.58 -3.40 9.80
N CYS A 5 -21.28 -3.28 9.49
CA CYS A 5 -20.20 -3.55 10.45
C CYS A 5 -20.38 -2.75 11.75
N ARG A 6 -20.72 -1.46 11.63
CA ARG A 6 -21.01 -0.61 12.79
C ARG A 6 -22.19 -1.12 13.62
N LYS A 7 -23.29 -1.53 12.97
CA LYS A 7 -24.49 -2.03 13.67
C LYS A 7 -24.22 -3.32 14.46
N VAL A 8 -23.40 -4.23 13.90
CA VAL A 8 -23.12 -5.53 14.52
C VAL A 8 -21.83 -5.54 15.34
N GLY A 9 -21.15 -4.38 15.46
CA GLY A 9 -19.92 -4.28 16.25
C GLY A 9 -18.70 -4.98 15.64
N ILE A 10 -18.68 -5.19 14.31
CA ILE A 10 -17.51 -5.73 13.61
C ILE A 10 -16.49 -4.62 13.40
N PRO A 11 -15.24 -4.77 13.89
CA PRO A 11 -14.21 -3.78 13.66
C PRO A 11 -13.80 -3.72 12.17
N TYR A 12 -13.50 -2.52 11.69
CA TYR A 12 -13.07 -2.28 10.32
C TYR A 12 -12.13 -1.09 10.21
N ASP A 13 -11.26 -1.14 9.21
CA ASP A 13 -10.52 0.01 8.67
C ASP A 13 -10.72 0.06 7.15
N VAL A 14 -10.78 1.26 6.60
CA VAL A 14 -10.85 1.48 5.15
C VAL A 14 -9.69 2.36 4.74
N TYR A 15 -8.93 1.88 3.76
CA TYR A 15 -7.78 2.58 3.21
C TYR A 15 -8.00 2.92 1.75
N ALA A 16 -7.47 4.05 1.33
CA ALA A 16 -7.21 4.36 -0.07
C ALA A 16 -5.70 4.36 -0.32
N PHE A 17 -5.28 3.92 -1.48
CA PHE A 17 -3.90 3.98 -1.93
C PHE A 17 -3.81 4.86 -3.18
N THR A 18 -2.75 5.65 -3.27
CA THR A 18 -2.56 6.62 -4.34
C THR A 18 -1.09 6.91 -4.59
N SER A 19 -0.76 7.44 -5.78
CA SER A 19 0.54 8.02 -6.11
C SER A 19 0.37 9.52 -6.30
N GLU A 20 1.05 10.32 -5.51
CA GLU A 20 0.99 11.79 -5.57
C GLU A 20 2.16 12.37 -6.37
N TRP A 21 1.94 12.70 -7.64
CA TRP A 21 2.97 13.26 -8.55
C TRP A 21 3.48 14.66 -8.16
N ASN A 22 2.69 15.43 -7.43
CA ASN A 22 2.94 16.84 -7.15
C ASN A 22 3.48 17.13 -5.75
N TYR A 23 3.73 16.09 -4.94
CA TYR A 23 4.28 16.31 -3.62
C TYR A 23 5.80 16.33 -3.68
N LYS A 24 6.40 17.46 -3.29
CA LYS A 24 7.86 17.63 -3.25
C LYS A 24 8.52 16.37 -2.65
N ALA A 25 9.34 15.73 -3.48
CA ALA A 25 10.22 14.66 -3.05
C ALA A 25 10.92 15.08 -1.75
N GLY A 26 10.79 14.31 -0.69
CA GLY A 26 11.40 14.64 0.59
C GLY A 26 10.75 14.01 1.80
N ARG A 27 9.52 13.55 1.69
CA ARG A 27 8.77 13.02 2.84
C ARG A 27 9.29 11.71 3.40
N PHE A 28 9.86 10.87 2.54
CA PHE A 28 10.44 9.58 2.89
C PHE A 28 11.95 9.52 2.60
N SER A 29 12.60 10.67 2.40
CA SER A 29 14.04 10.75 2.18
C SER A 29 14.86 10.17 3.34
N ASN A 30 14.25 10.05 4.52
CA ASN A 30 14.88 9.49 5.72
C ASN A 30 14.67 7.97 5.87
N ILE A 31 13.93 7.30 4.96
CA ILE A 31 13.83 5.85 5.00
C ILE A 31 15.12 5.28 4.43
N GLU A 32 15.87 4.57 5.26
CA GLU A 32 17.08 3.86 4.83
C GLU A 32 16.73 2.83 3.76
N LYS A 33 17.17 3.08 2.53
CA LYS A 33 17.00 2.14 1.41
C LYS A 33 18.09 1.07 1.49
N LYS A 34 17.69 -0.14 1.85
CA LYS A 34 18.61 -1.29 1.95
C LYS A 34 18.73 -2.00 0.60
N GLU A 35 19.95 -2.40 0.26
CA GLU A 35 20.20 -3.21 -0.94
C GLU A 35 19.38 -4.51 -0.92
N GLY A 36 18.84 -4.89 -2.08
CA GLY A 36 18.06 -6.10 -2.24
C GLY A 36 16.60 -5.99 -1.77
N THR A 37 16.16 -4.83 -1.28
CA THR A 37 14.75 -4.63 -0.90
C THR A 37 13.92 -4.12 -2.08
N ILE A 38 12.61 -4.40 -2.04
CA ILE A 38 11.65 -3.74 -2.95
C ILE A 38 11.59 -2.26 -2.56
N SER A 39 11.78 -1.40 -3.55
CA SER A 39 11.69 0.06 -3.36
C SER A 39 10.25 0.50 -3.54
N VAL A 40 9.61 0.88 -2.45
CA VAL A 40 8.32 1.59 -2.50
C VAL A 40 8.56 3.00 -3.02
N SER A 41 7.71 3.47 -3.93
CA SER A 41 7.81 4.81 -4.49
C SER A 41 7.67 5.88 -3.39
N ASP A 42 8.47 6.93 -3.47
CA ASP A 42 8.38 8.09 -2.56
C ASP A 42 7.04 8.86 -2.74
N GLU A 43 6.35 8.61 -3.85
CA GLU A 43 5.03 9.17 -4.18
C GLU A 43 3.87 8.35 -3.59
N PHE A 44 4.14 7.13 -3.13
CA PHE A 44 3.12 6.25 -2.60
C PHE A 44 2.54 6.79 -1.29
N SER A 45 1.22 6.77 -1.19
CA SER A 45 0.48 7.09 0.03
C SER A 45 -0.60 6.05 0.30
N MET A 46 -0.68 5.62 1.57
CA MET A 46 -1.75 4.78 2.09
C MET A 46 -2.55 5.58 3.12
N LEU A 47 -3.77 5.93 2.76
CA LEU A 47 -4.62 6.84 3.53
C LEU A 47 -5.68 6.04 4.30
N ASN A 48 -5.68 6.10 5.63
CA ASN A 48 -6.79 5.56 6.41
C ASN A 48 -7.97 6.55 6.35
N LEU A 49 -9.01 6.18 5.63
CA LEU A 49 -10.20 7.00 5.42
C LEU A 49 -11.25 6.80 6.51
N LEU A 50 -11.42 5.55 6.98
CA LEU A 50 -12.38 5.18 8.02
C LEU A 50 -11.76 4.17 8.97
N THR A 51 -12.10 4.31 10.25
CA THR A 51 -11.78 3.31 11.27
C THR A 51 -12.95 3.15 12.24
N SER A 52 -13.15 1.92 12.69
CA SER A 52 -14.14 1.63 13.75
C SER A 52 -13.67 2.09 15.14
N ASN A 53 -12.38 2.37 15.30
CA ASN A 53 -11.75 2.73 16.59
C ASN A 53 -11.94 4.23 16.96
N VAL A 54 -13.16 4.74 16.76
CA VAL A 54 -13.52 6.12 17.06
C VAL A 54 -14.93 6.21 17.62
N ASN A 55 -15.22 7.29 18.34
CA ASN A 55 -16.57 7.56 18.80
C ASN A 55 -17.54 7.90 17.66
N ASN A 56 -18.84 7.85 17.92
CA ASN A 56 -19.88 8.08 16.90
C ASN A 56 -19.78 9.43 16.19
N ALA A 57 -19.41 10.49 16.91
CA ALA A 57 -19.26 11.82 16.32
C ALA A 57 -18.12 11.85 15.30
N SER A 58 -16.98 11.24 15.63
CA SER A 58 -15.83 11.12 14.73
C SER A 58 -16.12 10.21 13.55
N ALA A 59 -16.82 9.08 13.76
CA ALA A 59 -17.23 8.19 12.68
C ALA A 59 -18.15 8.89 11.66
N ASN A 60 -19.12 9.67 12.14
CA ASN A 60 -19.99 10.46 11.26
C ASN A 60 -19.19 11.52 10.48
N ARG A 61 -18.19 12.14 11.09
CA ARG A 61 -17.29 13.09 10.44
C ARG A 61 -16.45 12.42 9.36
N GLN A 62 -15.92 11.21 9.60
CA GLN A 62 -15.21 10.41 8.61
C GLN A 62 -16.10 10.08 7.40
N MET A 63 -17.34 9.64 7.63
CA MET A 63 -18.30 9.37 6.55
C MET A 63 -18.63 10.63 5.74
N MET A 64 -18.82 11.77 6.40
CA MET A 64 -19.02 13.04 5.72
C MET A 64 -17.80 13.46 4.88
N ASN A 65 -16.60 13.22 5.36
CA ASN A 65 -15.38 13.53 4.62
C ASN A 65 -15.24 12.66 3.36
N ILE A 66 -15.60 11.37 3.42
CA ILE A 66 -15.63 10.51 2.22
C ILE A 66 -16.66 11.00 1.21
N TRP A 67 -17.86 11.39 1.68
CA TRP A 67 -18.88 11.94 0.79
C TRP A 67 -18.38 13.22 0.10
N ARG A 68 -17.73 14.14 0.84
CA ARG A 68 -17.13 15.35 0.28
C ARG A 68 -16.01 15.04 -0.71
N LEU A 69 -15.17 14.05 -0.40
CA LEU A 69 -14.12 13.61 -1.30
C LEU A 69 -14.71 13.04 -2.59
N ALA A 70 -15.71 12.16 -2.50
CA ALA A 70 -16.39 11.62 -3.68
C ALA A 70 -17.05 12.72 -4.52
N SER A 71 -17.67 13.71 -3.89
CA SER A 71 -18.25 14.87 -4.58
C SER A 71 -17.20 15.72 -5.29
N SER A 72 -15.98 15.86 -4.73
CA SER A 72 -14.90 16.62 -5.36
C SER A 72 -14.37 15.99 -6.65
N PHE A 73 -14.59 14.67 -6.87
CA PHE A 73 -14.22 13.99 -8.12
C PHE A 73 -15.27 14.16 -9.22
N THR A 74 -16.53 14.37 -8.85
CA THR A 74 -17.62 14.59 -9.82
C THR A 74 -17.77 16.04 -10.23
N ASP A 75 -17.42 16.95 -9.34
CA ASP A 75 -17.47 18.37 -9.57
C ASP A 75 -16.06 18.84 -10.00
N HIS A 76 -15.88 19.19 -11.27
CA HIS A 76 -14.60 19.61 -11.84
C HIS A 76 -14.03 20.92 -11.22
N SER A 77 -14.49 21.26 -10.02
CA SER A 77 -14.10 22.47 -9.28
C SER A 77 -12.62 22.51 -8.83
N GLY A 78 -11.86 21.42 -8.99
CA GLY A 78 -10.44 21.37 -8.62
C GLY A 78 -10.15 21.49 -7.12
N LEU A 79 -11.16 21.43 -6.26
CA LEU A 79 -11.06 21.66 -4.81
C LEU A 79 -10.77 20.39 -4.00
N CYS A 80 -10.13 19.38 -4.59
CA CYS A 80 -9.69 18.23 -3.81
C CYS A 80 -8.54 18.64 -2.86
N PRO A 81 -8.64 18.37 -1.56
CA PRO A 81 -7.56 18.67 -0.64
C PRO A 81 -6.25 18.00 -1.06
N ALA A 82 -5.12 18.68 -0.86
CA ALA A 82 -3.81 18.09 -1.05
C ALA A 82 -3.72 16.74 -0.32
N ARG A 83 -3.15 15.73 -0.98
CA ARG A 83 -2.99 14.32 -0.54
C ARG A 83 -4.24 13.45 -0.63
N LEU A 84 -5.40 13.98 -0.94
CA LEU A 84 -6.63 13.20 -1.16
C LEU A 84 -6.94 13.05 -2.65
N TYR A 85 -6.11 13.63 -3.53
CA TYR A 85 -6.20 13.41 -4.96
C TYR A 85 -5.78 11.98 -5.28
N LEU A 86 -6.77 11.11 -5.54
CA LEU A 86 -6.53 9.71 -5.86
C LEU A 86 -6.07 9.62 -7.31
N SER A 87 -4.79 9.25 -7.51
CA SER A 87 -4.15 9.13 -8.81
C SER A 87 -3.24 7.90 -8.84
N GLY A 88 -3.08 7.32 -10.03
CA GLY A 88 -2.28 6.12 -10.22
C GLY A 88 -2.87 4.87 -9.54
N THR A 89 -2.23 3.72 -9.78
CA THR A 89 -2.65 2.44 -9.21
C THR A 89 -1.46 1.73 -8.55
N PRO A 90 -0.93 2.25 -7.41
CA PRO A 90 0.20 1.64 -6.70
C PRO A 90 -0.27 0.45 -5.84
N LEU A 91 -0.96 -0.52 -6.48
CA LEU A 91 -1.56 -1.68 -5.82
C LEU A 91 -0.50 -2.58 -5.18
N ASN A 92 0.65 -2.79 -5.82
CA ASN A 92 1.69 -3.66 -5.28
C ASN A 92 2.30 -3.07 -4.02
N GLU A 93 2.50 -1.75 -3.96
CA GLU A 93 2.94 -1.03 -2.78
C GLU A 93 1.89 -1.12 -1.66
N ALA A 94 0.61 -1.03 -2.01
CA ALA A 94 -0.47 -1.22 -1.06
C ALA A 94 -0.46 -2.63 -0.46
N ILE A 95 -0.29 -3.69 -1.29
CA ILE A 95 -0.18 -5.08 -0.82
C ILE A 95 1.03 -5.26 0.12
N ILE A 96 2.18 -4.68 -0.22
CA ILE A 96 3.36 -4.70 0.66
C ILE A 96 3.04 -4.04 2.02
N THR A 97 2.32 -2.92 2.01
CA THR A 97 1.95 -2.20 3.23
C THR A 97 1.00 -3.01 4.12
N LEU A 98 0.18 -3.91 3.56
CA LEU A 98 -0.68 -4.81 4.32
C LEU A 98 0.10 -5.73 5.28
N HIS A 99 1.37 -6.03 5.01
CA HIS A 99 2.22 -6.77 5.95
C HIS A 99 2.43 -6.06 7.29
N TYR A 100 2.21 -4.76 7.34
CA TYR A 100 2.26 -3.93 8.57
C TYR A 100 0.85 -3.66 9.12
N ILE A 101 -0.11 -3.40 8.24
CA ILE A 101 -1.48 -3.04 8.63
C ILE A 101 -2.20 -4.23 9.27
N ILE A 102 -2.10 -5.45 8.69
CA ILE A 102 -2.82 -6.63 9.17
C ILE A 102 -2.45 -6.99 10.62
N PRO A 103 -1.16 -7.09 11.01
CA PRO A 103 -0.80 -7.37 12.40
C PRO A 103 -1.25 -6.28 13.37
N ASP A 104 -1.11 -5.01 12.97
CA ASP A 104 -1.54 -3.88 13.78
C ASP A 104 -3.06 -3.89 13.99
N PHE A 105 -3.84 -4.11 12.94
CA PHE A 105 -5.29 -4.24 13.02
C PHE A 105 -5.72 -5.40 13.93
N LYS A 106 -5.09 -6.58 13.80
CA LYS A 106 -5.34 -7.72 14.69
C LYS A 106 -5.09 -7.39 16.16
N LYS A 107 -3.94 -6.76 16.42
CA LYS A 107 -3.53 -6.37 17.79
C LYS A 107 -4.51 -5.36 18.39
N ARG A 108 -4.85 -4.29 17.64
CA ARG A 108 -5.74 -3.23 18.11
C ARG A 108 -7.16 -3.69 18.41
N ASN A 109 -7.66 -4.63 17.62
CA ASN A 109 -9.07 -5.06 17.70
C ASN A 109 -9.27 -6.45 18.36
N GLY A 110 -8.19 -7.15 18.72
CA GLY A 110 -8.29 -8.48 19.35
C GLY A 110 -8.92 -9.56 18.45
N VAL A 111 -8.86 -9.39 17.11
CA VAL A 111 -9.51 -10.29 16.16
C VAL A 111 -8.56 -11.38 15.66
N GLN A 112 -9.09 -12.58 15.45
CA GLN A 112 -8.32 -13.73 14.95
C GLN A 112 -8.38 -13.84 13.41
N LYS A 113 -9.55 -13.55 12.83
CA LYS A 113 -9.78 -13.60 11.37
C LYS A 113 -10.00 -12.22 10.80
N ILE A 114 -9.46 -11.98 9.62
CA ILE A 114 -9.64 -10.72 8.87
C ILE A 114 -10.15 -11.07 7.47
N ASN A 115 -11.09 -10.30 6.99
CA ASN A 115 -11.46 -10.27 5.58
C ASN A 115 -10.86 -8.99 4.98
N CYS A 116 -9.94 -9.14 4.05
CA CYS A 116 -9.31 -8.03 3.32
C CYS A 116 -9.89 -7.98 1.92
N VAL A 117 -10.56 -6.89 1.59
CA VAL A 117 -11.15 -6.67 0.25
C VAL A 117 -10.39 -5.55 -0.43
N ILE A 118 -9.83 -5.83 -1.59
CA ILE A 118 -9.11 -4.87 -2.43
C ILE A 118 -9.98 -4.56 -3.64
N LEU A 119 -10.32 -3.30 -3.84
CA LEU A 119 -11.09 -2.82 -4.99
C LEU A 119 -10.16 -1.95 -5.85
N THR A 120 -10.03 -2.31 -7.12
CA THR A 120 -9.23 -1.58 -8.09
C THR A 120 -9.82 -1.79 -9.48
N ASP A 121 -9.70 -0.78 -10.33
CA ASP A 121 -10.09 -0.79 -11.75
C ASP A 121 -8.87 -0.81 -12.69
N GLY A 122 -7.67 -0.73 -12.11
CA GLY A 122 -6.43 -0.64 -12.87
C GLY A 122 -5.42 -1.76 -12.59
N GLU A 123 -4.53 -1.98 -13.54
CA GLU A 123 -3.42 -2.91 -13.41
C GLU A 123 -2.28 -2.27 -12.59
N ALA A 124 -1.74 -3.04 -11.65
CA ALA A 124 -0.65 -2.59 -10.80
C ALA A 124 0.68 -2.52 -11.55
N GLN A 125 1.45 -1.47 -11.32
CA GLN A 125 2.82 -1.40 -11.83
C GLN A 125 3.77 -2.26 -10.98
N VAL A 126 4.83 -2.80 -11.62
CA VAL A 126 5.88 -3.51 -10.90
C VAL A 126 6.81 -2.49 -10.25
N PRO A 127 6.97 -2.50 -8.93
CA PRO A 127 7.88 -1.61 -8.24
C PRO A 127 9.35 -1.91 -8.61
N SER A 128 10.23 -0.99 -8.28
CA SER A 128 11.67 -1.16 -8.44
C SER A 128 12.27 -1.90 -7.26
N ARG A 129 13.49 -2.41 -7.41
CA ARG A 129 14.33 -2.90 -6.30
C ARG A 129 15.47 -1.94 -6.03
N THR A 130 15.89 -1.87 -4.80
CA THR A 130 17.05 -1.09 -4.37
C THR A 130 18.33 -1.88 -4.65
N VAL A 131 19.31 -1.26 -5.28
CA VAL A 131 20.62 -1.83 -5.57
C VAL A 131 21.73 -0.84 -5.23
N MET A 132 22.87 -1.35 -4.79
CA MET A 132 24.10 -0.57 -4.71
C MET A 132 24.83 -0.65 -6.05
N MET A 133 25.02 0.47 -6.71
CA MET A 133 25.68 0.53 -8.01
C MET A 133 26.68 1.67 -8.07
N LYS A 134 27.78 1.41 -8.79
CA LYS A 134 28.77 2.41 -9.16
C LYS A 134 28.79 2.50 -10.69
N ARG A 135 28.63 3.69 -11.25
CA ARG A 135 28.83 3.94 -12.68
C ARG A 135 30.30 4.16 -12.96
N SER A 136 30.73 3.96 -14.21
CA SER A 136 32.13 4.06 -14.60
C SER A 136 32.79 5.42 -14.31
N TRP A 137 31.99 6.47 -14.19
CA TRP A 137 32.44 7.84 -13.89
C TRP A 137 32.24 8.27 -12.43
N GLU A 138 31.75 7.39 -11.56
CA GLU A 138 31.52 7.67 -10.13
C GLU A 138 32.70 7.17 -9.30
N CYS A 139 33.06 7.93 -8.26
CA CYS A 139 34.09 7.53 -7.30
C CYS A 139 33.56 6.48 -6.31
N ASP A 140 32.27 6.57 -5.94
CA ASP A 140 31.67 5.75 -4.90
C ASP A 140 30.42 4.99 -5.37
N TYR A 141 30.05 3.95 -4.60
CA TYR A 141 28.77 3.27 -4.78
C TYR A 141 27.63 4.14 -4.29
N SER A 142 26.53 4.16 -5.04
CA SER A 142 25.31 4.88 -4.68
C SER A 142 24.09 3.96 -4.69
N VAL A 143 23.16 4.23 -3.79
CA VAL A 143 21.87 3.52 -3.72
C VAL A 143 21.00 3.96 -4.90
N ARG A 144 20.50 3.02 -5.67
CA ARG A 144 19.68 3.28 -6.86
C ARG A 144 18.51 2.32 -6.94
N ASN A 145 17.46 2.77 -7.61
CA ASN A 145 16.34 1.92 -7.96
C ASN A 145 16.60 1.26 -9.33
N ARG A 146 16.44 -0.04 -9.39
CA ARG A 146 16.55 -0.84 -10.61
C ARG A 146 15.28 -1.62 -10.85
N ARG A 147 14.86 -1.71 -12.11
CA ARG A 147 13.71 -2.53 -12.51
C ARG A 147 13.93 -3.99 -12.09
N ILE A 148 12.86 -4.63 -11.63
CA ILE A 148 12.83 -6.07 -11.37
C ILE A 148 12.85 -6.81 -12.72
N GLY A 149 13.76 -7.76 -12.86
CA GLY A 149 13.92 -8.59 -14.08
C GLY A 149 13.68 -10.07 -13.77
N ASP A 150 13.72 -10.91 -14.82
CA ASP A 150 13.36 -12.33 -14.77
C ASP A 150 14.19 -13.19 -13.83
N ASN A 151 15.41 -12.74 -13.47
CA ASN A 151 16.30 -13.45 -12.53
C ASN A 151 16.19 -12.92 -11.10
N THR A 152 15.13 -12.20 -10.79
CA THR A 152 14.90 -11.67 -9.43
C THR A 152 14.09 -12.66 -8.63
N ILE A 153 14.48 -12.90 -7.38
CA ILE A 153 13.76 -13.73 -6.43
C ILE A 153 13.27 -12.88 -5.27
N LEU A 154 12.05 -13.18 -4.80
CA LEU A 154 11.51 -12.68 -3.55
C LEU A 154 11.82 -13.70 -2.45
N ARG A 155 12.38 -13.24 -1.33
CA ARG A 155 12.49 -14.03 -0.10
C ARG A 155 11.66 -13.37 1.00
N ASN A 156 10.68 -14.09 1.50
CA ASN A 156 9.94 -13.67 2.68
C ASN A 156 10.76 -13.99 3.93
N LEU A 157 11.14 -12.95 4.68
CA LEU A 157 11.98 -13.12 5.87
C LEU A 157 11.24 -13.73 7.06
N LYS A 158 9.90 -13.70 7.06
CA LYS A 158 9.09 -14.30 8.15
C LYS A 158 8.83 -15.78 7.94
N THR A 159 8.49 -16.18 6.71
CA THR A 159 8.16 -17.57 6.36
C THR A 159 9.36 -18.35 5.83
N GLY A 160 10.42 -17.67 5.38
CA GLY A 160 11.56 -18.25 4.69
C GLY A 160 11.28 -18.64 3.24
N THR A 161 10.06 -18.46 2.74
CA THR A 161 9.66 -18.84 1.39
C THR A 161 10.42 -18.04 0.34
N VAL A 162 10.84 -18.71 -0.74
CA VAL A 162 11.54 -18.12 -1.87
C VAL A 162 10.71 -18.31 -3.13
N ARG A 163 10.53 -17.24 -3.93
CA ARG A 163 9.74 -17.24 -5.17
C ARG A 163 10.43 -16.46 -6.27
N PRO A 164 10.37 -16.91 -7.52
CA PRO A 164 10.77 -16.08 -8.64
C PRO A 164 9.81 -14.90 -8.80
N LEU A 165 10.35 -13.72 -9.06
CA LEU A 165 9.59 -12.53 -9.43
C LEU A 165 9.59 -12.38 -10.94
N SER A 166 8.43 -12.03 -11.48
CA SER A 166 8.26 -11.70 -12.89
C SER A 166 8.14 -10.20 -13.07
N TRP A 167 8.64 -9.67 -14.17
CA TRP A 167 8.40 -8.29 -14.59
C TRP A 167 6.99 -8.09 -15.20
N ILE A 168 6.26 -9.19 -15.45
CA ILE A 168 4.86 -9.16 -15.92
C ILE A 168 3.96 -8.73 -14.76
N TYR A 169 3.22 -7.65 -14.93
CA TYR A 169 2.42 -7.00 -13.89
C TYR A 169 1.50 -7.96 -13.13
N SER A 170 0.68 -8.72 -13.85
CA SER A 170 -0.27 -9.66 -13.23
C SER A 170 0.41 -10.79 -12.44
N GLN A 171 1.53 -11.29 -12.93
CA GLN A 171 2.31 -12.34 -12.25
C GLN A 171 3.00 -11.79 -10.99
N PHE A 172 3.52 -10.57 -11.07
CA PHE A 172 4.11 -9.90 -9.91
C PHE A 172 3.06 -9.71 -8.81
N THR A 173 1.92 -9.13 -9.14
CA THR A 173 0.81 -8.92 -8.19
C THR A 173 0.33 -10.23 -7.58
N LYS A 174 0.18 -11.29 -8.40
CA LYS A 174 -0.15 -12.63 -7.92
C LYS A 174 0.88 -13.17 -6.93
N CYS A 175 2.17 -12.96 -7.20
CA CYS A 175 3.25 -13.35 -6.29
C CYS A 175 3.12 -12.62 -4.94
N MET A 176 2.88 -11.30 -4.93
CA MET A 176 2.70 -10.51 -3.71
C MET A 176 1.48 -10.94 -2.91
N LEU A 177 0.35 -11.20 -3.57
CA LEU A 177 -0.87 -11.68 -2.91
C LEU A 177 -0.67 -13.08 -2.31
N THR A 178 0.04 -13.97 -3.02
CA THR A 178 0.35 -15.30 -2.51
C THR A 178 1.23 -15.23 -1.26
N ASP A 179 2.26 -14.37 -1.30
CA ASP A 179 3.15 -14.14 -0.17
C ASP A 179 2.41 -13.56 1.05
N LEU A 180 1.52 -12.60 0.83
CA LEU A 180 0.66 -12.03 1.87
C LEU A 180 -0.23 -13.11 2.51
N LYS A 181 -0.88 -13.95 1.68
CA LYS A 181 -1.77 -15.02 2.15
C LYS A 181 -1.03 -16.07 2.97
N GLU A 182 0.18 -16.44 2.58
CA GLU A 182 1.01 -17.40 3.33
C GLU A 182 1.52 -16.79 4.64
N THR A 183 1.87 -15.50 4.62
CA THR A 183 2.28 -14.81 5.84
C THR A 183 1.14 -14.68 6.85
N PHE A 184 -0.10 -14.56 6.36
CA PHE A 184 -1.29 -14.36 7.19
C PHE A 184 -2.42 -15.32 6.79
N PRO A 185 -2.31 -16.63 7.10
CA PRO A 185 -3.25 -17.66 6.63
C PRO A 185 -4.70 -17.46 7.13
N ASN A 186 -4.90 -16.73 8.22
CA ASN A 186 -6.21 -16.36 8.76
C ASN A 186 -6.78 -15.03 8.19
N THR A 187 -6.23 -14.57 7.07
CA THR A 187 -6.74 -13.42 6.32
C THR A 187 -7.28 -13.92 4.98
N ASN A 188 -8.55 -13.63 4.72
CA ASN A 188 -9.24 -13.96 3.47
C ASN A 188 -9.25 -12.77 2.53
#